data_27949ac6cd3d2daca6cd2d1631929543
#
_entry.id   27949ac6cd3d2daca6cd2d1631929543
#
_cell.length_a   1.000
_cell.length_b   1.000
_cell.length_c   1.000
_cell.angle_alpha   90.00
_cell.angle_beta   90.00
_cell.angle_gamma   90.00
#
_symmetry.space_group_name_H-M   'P 1'
#
loop_
_entity.id
_entity.type
_entity.pdbx_description
1 polymer ?
#
loop_
_entity_poly.entity_id
_entity_poly.type
_entity_poly.pdbx_seq_one_letter_code
_entity_poly.pdbx_strand_id
1 'polypeptide(L)'
;SFTNSFSIHLAKEDKGMCFIPNLPVSYVLDRDLYFKIADICSGILYPYKTLLLQNNAIFFPYKIEEQNLARAFFFPWMDGIPTRLTIPDIHQFIKSEVSESYIPLMANQVNFNLNDVVHMAISGSSGSGKSYFLEYLIRCIHKITDDIIAVDPKKADIYCLGKELNLTVLSPNRGANLNSFITEVNDVLGGAINKIYERQELLLKYPNAPLKRTYIIIDELLALV
;
A
#
# COMPACT_ATOMS: atom_id res chain seq x y z
N SER A 1 8.67 -19.77 38.08
CA SER A 1 8.80 -20.51 36.83
C SER A 1 7.90 -19.87 35.78
N PHE A 2 8.47 -19.24 34.75
CA PHE A 2 7.72 -18.59 33.66
C PHE A 2 7.26 -19.58 32.55
N THR A 3 7.35 -20.87 32.79
CA THR A 3 7.16 -21.92 31.77
C THR A 3 5.74 -22.09 31.24
N ASN A 4 4.73 -21.44 31.82
CA ASN A 4 3.34 -21.55 31.37
C ASN A 4 2.67 -20.20 31.11
N SER A 5 3.43 -19.13 30.93
CA SER A 5 2.87 -17.79 30.74
C SER A 5 2.43 -17.51 29.29
N PHE A 6 2.79 -18.33 28.34
CA PHE A 6 2.38 -18.23 26.95
C PHE A 6 2.52 -19.56 26.20
N SER A 7 1.86 -19.66 25.07
CA SER A 7 2.06 -20.70 24.07
C SER A 7 2.17 -20.11 22.67
N ILE A 8 2.86 -20.81 21.77
CA ILE A 8 2.99 -20.43 20.37
C ILE A 8 2.38 -21.52 19.51
N HIS A 9 1.48 -21.12 18.61
CA HIS A 9 0.85 -22.01 17.65
C HIS A 9 1.12 -21.52 16.23
N LEU A 10 1.46 -22.45 15.35
CA LEU A 10 1.60 -22.14 13.93
C LEU A 10 0.22 -22.03 13.29
N ALA A 11 0.05 -21.02 12.44
CA ALA A 11 -1.15 -20.89 11.63
C ALA A 11 -1.21 -21.98 10.56
N LYS A 12 -2.42 -22.30 10.11
CA LYS A 12 -2.62 -23.24 9.00
C LYS A 12 -1.85 -22.75 7.76
N GLU A 13 -1.39 -23.69 6.95
CA GLU A 13 -0.66 -23.41 5.70
C GLU A 13 0.63 -22.60 5.91
N ASP A 14 1.22 -22.65 7.10
CA ASP A 14 2.47 -21.98 7.42
C ASP A 14 2.46 -20.46 7.15
N LYS A 15 1.30 -19.81 7.34
CA LYS A 15 1.11 -18.38 7.05
C LYS A 15 1.50 -17.43 8.17
N GLY A 16 1.95 -17.96 9.31
CA GLY A 16 2.29 -17.14 10.46
C GLY A 16 2.24 -17.91 11.77
N MET A 17 2.33 -17.19 12.87
CA MET A 17 2.20 -17.74 14.21
C MET A 17 1.24 -16.94 15.08
N CYS A 18 0.58 -17.62 16.01
CA CYS A 18 -0.20 -17.03 17.08
C CYS A 18 0.60 -17.11 18.38
N PHE A 19 0.83 -15.98 19.00
CA PHE A 19 1.35 -15.91 20.37
C PHE A 19 0.17 -15.74 21.32
N ILE A 20 0.00 -16.72 22.21
CA ILE A 20 -1.16 -16.82 23.10
C ILE A 20 -0.65 -16.61 24.52
N PRO A 21 -0.76 -15.41 25.09
CA PRO A 21 -0.38 -15.17 26.47
C PRO A 21 -1.41 -15.79 27.42
N ASN A 22 -0.93 -16.54 28.40
CA ASN A 22 -1.73 -17.05 29.50
C ASN A 22 -1.59 -16.09 30.69
N LEU A 23 -2.21 -14.93 30.60
CA LEU A 23 -2.12 -13.84 31.55
C LEU A 23 -3.50 -13.40 31.98
N PRO A 24 -3.69 -12.91 33.23
CA PRO A 24 -4.96 -12.36 33.67
C PRO A 24 -5.50 -11.31 32.73
N VAL A 25 -6.82 -11.21 32.61
CA VAL A 25 -7.49 -10.25 31.71
C VAL A 25 -7.10 -8.79 32.03
N SER A 26 -6.76 -8.51 33.29
CA SER A 26 -6.27 -7.21 33.72
C SER A 26 -4.89 -6.84 33.20
N TYR A 27 -4.13 -7.79 32.67
CA TYR A 27 -2.83 -7.49 32.06
C TYR A 27 -3.00 -6.82 30.70
N VAL A 28 -2.32 -5.69 30.51
CA VAL A 28 -2.42 -4.93 29.28
C VAL A 28 -1.55 -5.60 28.21
N LEU A 29 -2.19 -6.05 27.14
CA LEU A 29 -1.53 -6.48 25.93
C LEU A 29 -1.49 -5.28 24.97
N ASP A 30 -0.37 -4.58 24.98
CA ASP A 30 -0.19 -3.36 24.22
C ASP A 30 0.64 -3.57 22.93
N ARG A 31 0.77 -2.50 22.19
CA ARG A 31 1.57 -2.46 20.97
C ARG A 31 3.06 -2.72 21.24
N ASP A 32 3.57 -2.25 22.36
CA ASP A 32 4.99 -2.39 22.69
C ASP A 32 5.36 -3.86 22.95
N LEU A 33 4.49 -4.59 23.63
CA LEU A 33 4.66 -6.03 23.80
C LEU A 33 4.62 -6.76 22.45
N TYR A 34 3.68 -6.38 21.56
CA TYR A 34 3.60 -6.96 20.22
C TYR A 34 4.91 -6.80 19.44
N PHE A 35 5.46 -5.59 19.40
CA PHE A 35 6.70 -5.33 18.67
C PHE A 35 7.92 -5.98 19.34
N LYS A 36 8.00 -6.04 20.67
CA LYS A 36 9.07 -6.79 21.36
C LYS A 36 9.07 -8.28 20.99
N ILE A 37 7.90 -8.88 20.93
CA ILE A 37 7.78 -10.30 20.51
C ILE A 37 8.21 -10.44 19.06
N ALA A 38 7.77 -9.52 18.19
CA ALA A 38 8.14 -9.50 16.78
C ALA A 38 9.65 -9.41 16.56
N ASP A 39 10.33 -8.53 17.29
CA ASP A 39 11.78 -8.33 17.20
C ASP A 39 12.54 -9.62 17.58
N ILE A 40 12.13 -10.26 18.68
CA ILE A 40 12.71 -11.54 19.12
C ILE A 40 12.48 -12.62 18.07
N CYS A 41 11.25 -12.76 17.59
CA CYS A 41 10.88 -13.78 16.60
C CYS A 41 11.57 -13.54 15.25
N SER A 42 11.71 -12.29 14.83
CA SER A 42 12.43 -11.96 13.59
C SER A 42 13.88 -12.46 13.61
N GLY A 43 14.58 -12.31 14.74
CA GLY A 43 15.94 -12.85 14.88
C GLY A 43 16.01 -14.37 14.83
N ILE A 44 15.03 -15.06 15.42
CA ILE A 44 14.97 -16.53 15.44
C ILE A 44 14.60 -17.11 14.07
N LEU A 45 13.67 -16.46 13.37
CA LEU A 45 13.13 -16.91 12.09
C LEU A 45 14.06 -16.64 10.92
N TYR A 46 14.99 -15.69 11.06
CA TYR A 46 15.96 -15.35 10.02
C TYR A 46 16.92 -16.50 9.73
N PRO A 47 17.26 -16.82 8.47
CA PRO A 47 16.82 -16.17 7.21
C PRO A 47 15.60 -16.86 6.55
N TYR A 48 14.93 -17.76 7.23
CA TYR A 48 13.92 -18.65 6.65
C TYR A 48 12.55 -17.98 6.49
N LYS A 49 12.22 -17.05 7.36
CA LYS A 49 10.92 -16.34 7.37
C LYS A 49 11.14 -14.86 7.67
N THR A 50 10.30 -14.03 7.07
CA THR A 50 10.20 -12.59 7.38
C THR A 50 8.81 -12.29 7.92
N LEU A 51 8.73 -11.67 9.09
CA LEU A 51 7.45 -11.23 9.66
C LEU A 51 6.89 -10.04 8.86
N LEU A 52 5.59 -10.10 8.55
CA LEU A 52 4.85 -9.07 7.84
C LEU A 52 4.13 -8.19 8.87
N LEU A 53 4.88 -7.27 9.48
CA LEU A 53 4.35 -6.42 10.55
C LEU A 53 3.50 -5.29 10.01
N GLN A 54 2.41 -5.00 10.70
CA GLN A 54 1.58 -3.82 10.47
C GLN A 54 1.84 -2.75 11.54
N ASN A 55 1.40 -1.53 11.28
CA ASN A 55 1.56 -0.43 12.24
C ASN A 55 0.83 -0.63 13.57
N ASN A 56 -0.17 -1.50 13.60
CA ASN A 56 -0.94 -1.85 14.79
C ASN A 56 -0.79 -3.34 15.10
N ALA A 57 -0.89 -3.69 16.38
CA ALA A 57 -0.92 -5.08 16.80
C ALA A 57 -2.14 -5.80 16.21
N ILE A 58 -1.93 -6.99 15.65
CA ILE A 58 -3.00 -7.83 15.13
C ILE A 58 -3.46 -8.78 16.24
N PHE A 59 -4.68 -8.58 16.71
CA PHE A 59 -5.32 -9.48 17.66
C PHE A 59 -6.08 -10.57 16.92
N PHE A 60 -5.98 -11.78 17.47
CA PHE A 60 -6.70 -12.96 16.99
C PHE A 60 -7.46 -13.59 18.15
N PRO A 61 -8.79 -13.82 18.03
CA PRO A 61 -9.54 -14.53 19.05
C PRO A 61 -9.13 -16.01 19.07
N TYR A 62 -8.60 -16.45 20.19
CA TYR A 62 -8.25 -17.86 20.41
C TYR A 62 -9.40 -18.53 21.22
N LYS A 63 -9.20 -19.24 22.23
CA LYS A 63 -10.24 -19.89 23.03
C LYS A 63 -11.12 -18.85 23.75
N ILE A 64 -12.19 -18.42 23.13
CA ILE A 64 -13.06 -17.32 23.61
C ILE A 64 -13.73 -17.67 24.95
N GLU A 65 -13.97 -18.95 25.20
CA GLU A 65 -14.56 -19.43 26.45
C GLU A 65 -13.61 -19.29 27.66
N GLU A 66 -12.30 -19.24 27.40
CA GLU A 66 -11.28 -19.07 28.43
C GLU A 66 -10.74 -17.62 28.38
N GLN A 67 -11.24 -16.76 29.24
CA GLN A 67 -10.93 -15.30 29.21
C GLN A 67 -9.42 -14.98 29.17
N ASN A 68 -8.58 -15.76 29.86
CA ASN A 68 -7.14 -15.56 29.88
C ASN A 68 -6.47 -15.93 28.54
N LEU A 69 -7.08 -16.78 27.72
CA LEU A 69 -6.58 -17.25 26.44
C LEU A 69 -7.33 -16.64 25.25
N ALA A 70 -8.35 -15.84 25.51
CA ALA A 70 -9.20 -15.27 24.45
C ALA A 70 -8.43 -14.28 23.54
N ARG A 71 -7.33 -13.69 24.02
CA ARG A 71 -6.56 -12.68 23.31
C ARG A 71 -5.23 -13.25 22.88
N ALA A 72 -5.03 -13.39 21.59
CA ALA A 72 -3.76 -13.79 20.99
C ALA A 72 -3.23 -12.71 20.06
N PHE A 73 -1.92 -12.59 19.92
CA PHE A 73 -1.31 -11.84 18.84
C PHE A 73 -1.09 -12.74 17.64
N PHE A 74 -1.38 -12.23 16.45
CA PHE A 74 -1.06 -12.89 15.21
C PHE A 74 0.12 -12.21 14.50
N PHE A 75 1.09 -13.01 14.09
CA PHE A 75 2.28 -12.58 13.38
C PHE A 75 2.32 -13.29 12.03
N PRO A 76 1.79 -12.66 10.97
CA PRO A 76 1.91 -13.21 9.62
C PRO A 76 3.36 -13.15 9.16
N TRP A 77 3.75 -14.09 8.31
CA TRP A 77 5.08 -14.12 7.71
C TRP A 77 5.05 -14.55 6.25
N MET A 78 6.16 -14.33 5.58
CA MET A 78 6.47 -14.87 4.27
C MET A 78 7.75 -15.71 4.33
N ASP A 79 7.92 -16.61 3.37
CA ASP A 79 9.13 -17.39 3.24
C ASP A 79 10.32 -16.56 2.76
N GLY A 80 11.48 -16.81 3.34
CA GLY A 80 12.73 -16.17 2.98
C GLY A 80 12.83 -14.70 3.38
N ILE A 81 13.77 -14.01 2.73
CA ILE A 81 14.06 -12.59 2.94
C ILE A 81 13.58 -11.81 1.70
N PRO A 82 12.83 -10.70 1.86
CA PRO A 82 12.50 -9.84 0.75
C PRO A 82 13.78 -9.32 0.08
N THR A 83 13.92 -9.52 -1.21
CA THR A 83 15.04 -9.02 -1.99
C THR A 83 14.58 -7.91 -2.92
N ARG A 84 15.52 -7.03 -3.31
CA ARG A 84 15.23 -5.94 -4.22
C ARG A 84 14.75 -6.50 -5.57
N LEU A 85 13.65 -5.95 -6.06
CA LEU A 85 13.19 -6.21 -7.42
C LEU A 85 14.15 -5.52 -8.41
N THR A 86 14.74 -6.28 -9.31
CA THR A 86 15.59 -5.78 -10.39
C THR A 86 14.87 -5.99 -11.71
N ILE A 87 14.64 -4.91 -12.44
CA ILE A 87 13.88 -4.91 -13.69
C ILE A 87 14.83 -4.49 -14.82
N PRO A 88 15.33 -5.43 -15.63
CA PRO A 88 16.23 -5.12 -16.74
C PRO A 88 15.53 -4.33 -17.87
N ASP A 89 14.31 -4.70 -18.19
CA ASP A 89 13.46 -4.05 -19.20
C ASP A 89 12.09 -3.78 -18.60
N ILE A 90 11.77 -2.52 -18.36
CA ILE A 90 10.53 -2.10 -17.71
C ILE A 90 9.30 -2.40 -18.57
N HIS A 91 9.39 -2.26 -19.89
CA HIS A 91 8.24 -2.47 -20.78
C HIS A 91 7.87 -3.96 -20.85
N GLN A 92 8.89 -4.82 -21.04
CA GLN A 92 8.67 -6.26 -21.06
C GLN A 92 8.16 -6.74 -19.70
N PHE A 93 8.76 -6.29 -18.60
CA PHE A 93 8.38 -6.64 -17.25
C PHE A 93 6.91 -6.30 -16.95
N ILE A 94 6.51 -5.06 -17.24
CA ILE A 94 5.11 -4.65 -17.02
C ILE A 94 4.17 -5.48 -17.86
N LYS A 95 4.53 -5.77 -19.10
CA LYS A 95 3.69 -6.58 -20.00
C LYS A 95 3.45 -8.00 -19.47
N SER A 96 4.46 -8.66 -18.90
CA SER A 96 4.37 -10.06 -18.43
C SER A 96 3.89 -10.17 -16.99
N GLU A 97 4.40 -9.33 -16.08
CA GLU A 97 4.28 -9.56 -14.64
C GLU A 97 3.18 -8.74 -13.95
N VAL A 98 2.70 -7.65 -14.57
CA VAL A 98 1.75 -6.74 -13.92
C VAL A 98 0.32 -7.04 -14.34
N SER A 99 -0.59 -7.09 -13.36
CA SER A 99 -2.04 -7.13 -13.56
C SER A 99 -2.74 -6.24 -12.52
N GLU A 100 -4.05 -6.06 -12.64
CA GLU A 100 -4.84 -5.25 -11.69
C GLU A 100 -4.74 -5.76 -10.25
N SER A 101 -4.70 -7.08 -10.08
CA SER A 101 -4.59 -7.72 -8.76
C SER A 101 -3.15 -8.04 -8.34
N TYR A 102 -2.16 -7.74 -9.18
CA TYR A 102 -0.78 -8.10 -8.90
C TYR A 102 0.20 -7.07 -9.46
N ILE A 103 0.73 -6.22 -8.58
CA ILE A 103 1.83 -5.30 -8.89
C ILE A 103 3.02 -5.68 -8.01
N PRO A 104 4.10 -6.25 -8.57
CA PRO A 104 5.28 -6.63 -7.83
C PRO A 104 5.97 -5.42 -7.17
N LEU A 105 6.30 -5.51 -5.88
CA LEU A 105 7.05 -4.49 -5.15
C LEU A 105 8.48 -4.92 -4.84
N MET A 106 8.66 -6.20 -4.56
CA MET A 106 9.95 -6.82 -4.29
C MET A 106 9.99 -8.20 -4.96
N ALA A 107 11.17 -8.77 -5.08
CA ALA A 107 11.28 -10.18 -5.43
C ALA A 107 10.61 -11.04 -4.33
N ASN A 108 10.44 -12.34 -4.60
CA ASN A 108 9.83 -13.29 -3.67
C ASN A 108 8.34 -13.00 -3.35
N GLN A 109 7.58 -12.60 -4.37
CA GLN A 109 6.12 -12.46 -4.30
C GLN A 109 5.58 -11.34 -3.39
N VAL A 110 6.40 -10.38 -3.01
CA VAL A 110 5.87 -9.17 -2.37
C VAL A 110 5.22 -8.30 -3.44
N ASN A 111 3.93 -8.21 -3.39
CA ASN A 111 3.12 -7.45 -4.34
C ASN A 111 1.99 -6.71 -3.63
N PHE A 112 1.31 -5.83 -4.34
CA PHE A 112 0.03 -5.30 -3.88
C PHE A 112 -1.05 -5.43 -4.95
N ASN A 113 -2.29 -5.46 -4.50
CA ASN A 113 -3.47 -5.50 -5.32
C ASN A 113 -4.08 -4.10 -5.38
N LEU A 114 -4.17 -3.51 -6.56
CA LEU A 114 -4.80 -2.18 -6.74
C LEU A 114 -6.26 -2.16 -6.29
N ASN A 115 -6.95 -3.29 -6.34
CA ASN A 115 -8.36 -3.36 -5.93
C ASN A 115 -8.54 -3.14 -4.42
N ASP A 116 -7.53 -3.46 -3.62
CA ASP A 116 -7.56 -3.32 -2.16
C ASP A 116 -7.09 -1.94 -1.69
N VAL A 117 -6.53 -1.13 -2.60
CA VAL A 117 -5.95 0.19 -2.28
C VAL A 117 -6.86 1.30 -2.80
N VAL A 118 -7.42 2.10 -1.88
CA VAL A 118 -8.20 3.29 -2.21
C VAL A 118 -7.33 4.54 -2.20
N HIS A 119 -6.44 4.66 -1.20
CA HIS A 119 -5.51 5.77 -1.03
C HIS A 119 -4.12 5.25 -0.72
N MET A 120 -3.10 5.87 -1.30
CA MET A 120 -1.69 5.54 -1.07
C MET A 120 -0.90 6.82 -0.80
N ALA A 121 -0.11 6.80 0.27
CA ALA A 121 0.88 7.83 0.54
C ALA A 121 2.29 7.23 0.39
N ILE A 122 3.13 7.90 -0.42
CA ILE A 122 4.52 7.51 -0.65
C ILE A 122 5.41 8.53 0.02
N SER A 123 6.13 8.12 1.05
CA SER A 123 7.04 8.98 1.81
C SER A 123 8.45 8.38 1.87
N GLY A 124 9.44 9.25 2.06
CA GLY A 124 10.84 8.85 2.19
C GLY A 124 11.77 10.05 2.11
N SER A 125 13.00 9.91 2.56
CA SER A 125 14.03 10.94 2.47
C SER A 125 14.39 11.28 1.02
N SER A 126 15.05 12.40 0.81
CA SER A 126 15.60 12.74 -0.51
C SER A 126 16.57 11.65 -0.98
N GLY A 127 16.49 11.26 -2.26
CA GLY A 127 17.30 10.19 -2.83
C GLY A 127 16.87 8.76 -2.48
N SER A 128 15.77 8.56 -1.74
CA SER A 128 15.27 7.21 -1.38
C SER A 128 14.61 6.44 -2.53
N GLY A 129 14.46 7.07 -3.71
CA GLY A 129 13.85 6.43 -4.88
C GLY A 129 12.33 6.63 -5.00
N LYS A 130 11.73 7.61 -4.29
CA LYS A 130 10.30 7.92 -4.40
C LYS A 130 9.84 8.16 -5.83
N SER A 131 10.53 9.02 -6.59
CA SER A 131 10.18 9.32 -7.98
C SER A 131 10.26 8.08 -8.87
N TYR A 132 11.31 7.28 -8.74
CA TYR A 132 11.43 6.02 -9.49
C TYR A 132 10.28 5.05 -9.19
N PHE A 133 9.91 4.94 -7.91
CA PHE A 133 8.77 4.11 -7.53
C PHE A 133 7.45 4.65 -8.07
N LEU A 134 7.27 5.97 -8.04
CA LEU A 134 6.05 6.61 -8.58
C LEU A 134 5.96 6.44 -10.10
N GLU A 135 7.05 6.60 -10.84
CA GLU A 135 7.11 6.31 -12.27
C GLU A 135 6.76 4.85 -12.58
N TYR A 136 7.35 3.91 -11.83
CA TYR A 136 7.02 2.49 -11.94
C TYR A 136 5.53 2.24 -11.74
N LEU A 137 4.96 2.82 -10.68
CA LEU A 137 3.54 2.66 -10.34
C LEU A 137 2.62 3.24 -11.43
N ILE A 138 2.95 4.43 -11.96
CA ILE A 138 2.19 5.05 -13.06
C ILE A 138 2.19 4.14 -14.29
N ARG A 139 3.34 3.57 -14.67
CA ARG A 139 3.44 2.63 -15.79
C ARG A 139 2.61 1.37 -15.56
N CYS A 140 2.60 0.84 -14.31
CA CYS A 140 1.76 -0.31 -13.94
C CYS A 140 0.27 0.02 -14.06
N ILE A 141 -0.15 1.17 -13.56
CA ILE A 141 -1.55 1.63 -13.64
C ILE A 141 -1.94 1.88 -15.10
N HIS A 142 -1.08 2.50 -15.88
CA HIS A 142 -1.33 2.79 -17.31
C HIS A 142 -1.55 1.52 -18.14
N LYS A 143 -0.90 0.41 -17.80
CA LYS A 143 -1.22 -0.89 -18.42
C LYS A 143 -2.68 -1.31 -18.20
N ILE A 144 -3.28 -0.90 -17.09
CA ILE A 144 -4.61 -1.32 -16.65
C ILE A 144 -5.68 -0.33 -17.14
N THR A 145 -5.39 0.97 -17.11
CA THR A 145 -6.32 2.04 -17.50
C THR A 145 -5.59 3.31 -17.94
N ASP A 146 -6.19 4.01 -18.90
CA ASP A 146 -5.76 5.34 -19.33
C ASP A 146 -6.39 6.47 -18.50
N ASP A 147 -7.33 6.16 -17.59
CA ASP A 147 -8.03 7.15 -16.76
C ASP A 147 -7.15 7.58 -15.57
N ILE A 148 -6.04 8.24 -15.90
CA ILE A 148 -5.02 8.72 -14.97
C ILE A 148 -4.90 10.24 -15.13
N ILE A 149 -4.96 10.94 -14.00
CA ILE A 149 -4.67 12.37 -13.88
C ILE A 149 -3.45 12.51 -12.99
N ALA A 150 -2.38 13.10 -13.49
CA ALA A 150 -1.19 13.35 -12.71
C ALA A 150 -0.97 14.85 -12.50
N VAL A 151 -0.43 15.21 -11.33
CA VAL A 151 -0.06 16.59 -10.98
C VAL A 151 1.42 16.61 -10.62
N ASP A 152 2.20 17.39 -11.35
CA ASP A 152 3.63 17.57 -11.14
C ASP A 152 3.98 19.06 -10.99
N PRO A 153 4.00 19.60 -9.76
CA PRO A 153 4.30 21.00 -9.51
C PRO A 153 5.71 21.43 -9.93
N LYS A 154 6.65 20.49 -10.01
CA LYS A 154 8.05 20.76 -10.41
C LYS A 154 8.28 20.65 -11.90
N LYS A 155 7.33 20.08 -12.64
CA LYS A 155 7.46 19.82 -14.08
C LYS A 155 8.71 19.00 -14.42
N ALA A 156 8.92 17.92 -13.65
CA ALA A 156 10.10 17.08 -13.70
C ALA A 156 9.77 15.67 -14.28
N ASP A 157 10.03 14.63 -13.49
CA ASP A 157 10.01 13.23 -13.95
C ASP A 157 8.60 12.79 -14.39
N ILE A 158 7.57 13.12 -13.61
CA ILE A 158 6.18 12.74 -13.91
C ILE A 158 5.67 13.44 -15.18
N TYR A 159 6.06 14.70 -15.41
CA TYR A 159 5.72 15.41 -16.64
C TYR A 159 6.35 14.78 -17.88
N CYS A 160 7.62 14.35 -17.79
CA CYS A 160 8.31 13.66 -18.87
C CYS A 160 7.65 12.29 -19.15
N LEU A 161 7.37 11.53 -18.11
CA LEU A 161 6.68 10.26 -18.20
C LEU A 161 5.28 10.40 -18.82
N GLY A 162 4.53 11.43 -18.41
CA GLY A 162 3.21 11.70 -18.96
C GLY A 162 3.24 11.95 -20.47
N LYS A 163 4.25 12.64 -20.98
CA LYS A 163 4.44 12.80 -22.43
C LYS A 163 4.74 11.49 -23.13
N GLU A 164 5.58 10.65 -22.52
CA GLU A 164 5.93 9.33 -23.07
C GLU A 164 4.69 8.44 -23.17
N LEU A 165 3.86 8.43 -22.13
CA LEU A 165 2.66 7.59 -22.02
C LEU A 165 1.38 8.24 -22.55
N ASN A 166 1.47 9.48 -23.08
CA ASN A 166 0.31 10.26 -23.54
C ASN A 166 -0.77 10.46 -22.46
N LEU A 167 -0.34 10.74 -21.22
CA LEU A 167 -1.22 10.99 -20.08
C LEU A 167 -1.45 12.48 -19.87
N THR A 168 -2.57 12.82 -19.22
CA THR A 168 -2.84 14.19 -18.75
C THR A 168 -2.02 14.49 -17.52
N VAL A 169 -1.03 15.40 -17.63
CA VAL A 169 -0.22 15.86 -16.50
C VAL A 169 -0.37 17.37 -16.33
N LEU A 170 -0.91 17.77 -15.19
CA LEU A 170 -0.98 19.16 -14.77
C LEU A 170 0.37 19.61 -14.23
N SER A 171 0.92 20.67 -14.78
CA SER A 171 2.18 21.24 -14.32
C SER A 171 2.20 22.76 -14.61
N PRO A 172 2.88 23.57 -13.79
CA PRO A 172 2.89 25.01 -13.99
C PRO A 172 3.55 25.38 -15.31
N ASN A 173 2.95 26.32 -16.03
CA ASN A 173 3.56 26.90 -17.23
C ASN A 173 4.71 27.83 -16.81
N ARG A 174 5.73 27.93 -17.67
CA ARG A 174 6.90 28.78 -17.40
C ARG A 174 6.46 30.25 -17.27
N GLY A 175 6.69 30.84 -16.09
CA GLY A 175 6.29 32.22 -15.78
C GLY A 175 4.82 32.38 -15.33
N ALA A 176 4.05 31.29 -15.22
CA ALA A 176 2.71 31.36 -14.68
C ALA A 176 2.73 31.60 -13.15
N ASN A 177 1.71 32.30 -12.66
CA ASN A 177 1.50 32.49 -11.23
C ASN A 177 1.11 31.14 -10.59
N LEU A 178 1.69 30.82 -9.43
CA LEU A 178 1.37 29.62 -8.66
C LEU A 178 -0.15 29.51 -8.39
N ASN A 179 -0.82 30.63 -8.10
CA ASN A 179 -2.26 30.63 -7.87
C ASN A 179 -3.07 30.14 -9.08
N SER A 180 -2.65 30.49 -10.31
CA SER A 180 -3.34 30.01 -11.51
C SER A 180 -3.20 28.51 -11.68
N PHE A 181 -2.03 27.95 -11.35
CA PHE A 181 -1.80 26.51 -11.36
C PHE A 181 -2.63 25.79 -10.30
N ILE A 182 -2.69 26.33 -9.08
CA ILE A 182 -3.53 25.79 -8.00
C ILE A 182 -5.01 25.80 -8.41
N THR A 183 -5.47 26.87 -9.07
CA THR A 183 -6.84 26.93 -9.59
C THR A 183 -7.10 25.83 -10.61
N GLU A 184 -6.20 25.62 -11.57
CA GLU A 184 -6.31 24.56 -12.56
C GLU A 184 -6.38 23.16 -11.91
N VAL A 185 -5.53 22.91 -10.91
CA VAL A 185 -5.56 21.65 -10.13
C VAL A 185 -6.90 21.49 -9.41
N ASN A 186 -7.41 22.55 -8.76
CA ASN A 186 -8.69 22.51 -8.07
C ASN A 186 -9.87 22.25 -9.02
N ASP A 187 -9.85 22.83 -10.21
CA ASP A 187 -10.90 22.61 -11.22
C ASP A 187 -10.92 21.14 -11.67
N VAL A 188 -9.76 20.56 -11.88
CA VAL A 188 -9.64 19.13 -12.25
C VAL A 188 -10.08 18.21 -11.11
N LEU A 189 -9.69 18.52 -9.87
CA LEU A 189 -10.17 17.77 -8.70
C LEU A 189 -11.68 17.92 -8.50
N GLY A 190 -12.23 19.12 -8.75
CA GLY A 190 -13.67 19.37 -8.76
C GLY A 190 -14.40 18.51 -9.81
N GLY A 191 -13.83 18.38 -11.01
CA GLY A 191 -14.32 17.48 -12.05
C GLY A 191 -14.32 16.01 -11.61
N ALA A 192 -13.29 15.58 -10.90
CA ALA A 192 -13.24 14.23 -10.35
C ALA A 192 -14.31 13.98 -9.28
N ILE A 193 -14.63 14.98 -8.45
CA ILE A 193 -15.73 14.91 -7.47
C ILE A 193 -17.07 14.79 -8.19
N ASN A 194 -17.32 15.57 -9.24
CA ASN A 194 -18.54 15.48 -10.03
C ASN A 194 -18.69 14.06 -10.65
N LYS A 195 -17.61 13.49 -11.14
CA LYS A 195 -17.58 12.10 -11.63
C LYS A 195 -17.99 11.07 -10.55
N ILE A 196 -17.66 11.34 -9.28
CA ILE A 196 -18.14 10.49 -8.16
C ILE A 196 -19.66 10.57 -8.01
N TYR A 197 -20.24 11.77 -8.05
CA TYR A 197 -21.69 11.96 -7.95
C TYR A 197 -22.42 11.30 -9.13
N GLU A 198 -21.94 11.48 -10.36
CA GLU A 198 -22.52 10.80 -11.55
C GLU A 198 -22.49 9.28 -11.42
N ARG A 199 -21.39 8.74 -10.89
CA ARG A 199 -21.28 7.29 -10.63
C ARG A 199 -22.21 6.80 -9.53
N GLN A 200 -22.40 7.58 -8.47
CA GLN A 200 -23.38 7.28 -7.42
C GLN A 200 -24.80 7.24 -7.98
N GLU A 201 -25.19 8.22 -8.80
CA GLU A 201 -26.50 8.22 -9.47
C GLU A 201 -26.68 7.01 -10.41
N LEU A 202 -25.61 6.65 -11.12
CA LEU A 202 -25.63 5.48 -11.99
C LEU A 202 -25.85 4.18 -11.19
N LEU A 203 -25.15 4.04 -10.05
CA LEU A 203 -25.30 2.86 -9.18
C LEU A 203 -26.66 2.80 -8.48
N LEU A 204 -27.31 3.94 -8.21
CA LEU A 204 -28.70 3.94 -7.74
C LEU A 204 -29.67 3.37 -8.76
N LYS A 205 -29.42 3.59 -10.06
CA LYS A 205 -30.23 3.03 -11.16
C LYS A 205 -29.83 1.61 -11.53
N TYR A 206 -28.53 1.35 -11.50
CA TYR A 206 -27.92 0.09 -11.94
C TYR A 206 -26.87 -0.38 -10.91
N PRO A 207 -27.26 -1.06 -9.82
CA PRO A 207 -26.35 -1.40 -8.70
C PRO A 207 -25.12 -2.21 -9.09
N ASN A 208 -25.16 -2.93 -10.20
CA ASN A 208 -24.06 -3.78 -10.70
C ASN A 208 -23.36 -3.18 -11.94
N ALA A 209 -23.52 -1.88 -12.20
CA ALA A 209 -22.85 -1.26 -13.34
C ALA A 209 -21.32 -1.35 -13.19
N PRO A 210 -20.59 -1.82 -14.22
CA PRO A 210 -19.14 -1.87 -14.17
C PRO A 210 -18.58 -0.45 -14.23
N LEU A 211 -17.90 -0.03 -13.16
CA LEU A 211 -17.24 1.27 -13.09
C LEU A 211 -15.73 1.10 -13.19
N LYS A 212 -15.11 1.77 -14.16
CA LYS A 212 -13.64 1.86 -14.24
C LYS A 212 -13.12 2.83 -13.19
N ARG A 213 -11.99 2.50 -12.57
CA ARG A 213 -11.32 3.40 -11.63
C ARG A 213 -10.65 4.57 -12.34
N THR A 214 -10.70 5.74 -11.72
CA THR A 214 -9.90 6.91 -12.08
C THR A 214 -8.78 7.04 -11.06
N TYR A 215 -7.55 7.23 -11.50
CA TYR A 215 -6.41 7.41 -10.62
C TYR A 215 -5.95 8.86 -10.66
N ILE A 216 -5.82 9.47 -9.49
CA ILE A 216 -5.29 10.81 -9.32
C ILE A 216 -3.96 10.67 -8.59
N ILE A 217 -2.89 11.14 -9.20
CA ILE A 217 -1.52 11.02 -8.71
C ILE A 217 -0.96 12.41 -8.52
N ILE A 218 -0.56 12.74 -7.30
CA ILE A 218 -0.01 14.06 -6.97
C ILE A 218 1.41 13.86 -6.45
N ASP A 219 2.38 14.38 -7.19
CA ASP A 219 3.75 14.48 -6.70
C ASP A 219 3.88 15.74 -5.84
N GLU A 220 4.62 15.61 -4.73
CA GLU A 220 4.89 16.72 -3.80
C GLU A 220 3.65 17.55 -3.39
N LEU A 221 2.69 16.89 -2.74
CA LEU A 221 1.47 17.55 -2.25
C LEU A 221 1.73 18.85 -1.48
N LEU A 222 2.83 18.92 -0.72
CA LEU A 222 3.22 20.13 0.03
C LEU A 222 3.56 21.33 -0.85
N ALA A 223 3.82 21.15 -2.14
CA ALA A 223 4.04 22.25 -3.06
C ALA A 223 2.73 22.92 -3.53
N LEU A 224 1.58 22.36 -3.17
CA LEU A 224 0.24 22.84 -3.51
C LEU A 224 -0.47 23.54 -2.34
N VAL A 225 0.19 23.62 -1.16
CA VAL A 225 -0.41 24.15 0.09
C VAL A 225 0.18 25.50 0.46
#